data_0b6861b55cb85a01c825ca52b1995aa4
#
_entry.id   0b6861b55cb85a01c825ca52b1995aa4
#
_cell.length_a   1.000
_cell.length_b   1.000
_cell.length_c   1.000
_cell.angle_alpha   90.00
_cell.angle_beta   90.00
_cell.angle_gamma   90.00
#
_symmetry.space_group_name_H-M   'P 1'
#
loop_
_entity.id
_entity.type
_entity.pdbx_description
1 polymer ?
#
loop_
_entity_poly.entity_id
_entity_poly.type
_entity_poly.pdbx_seq_one_letter_code
_entity_poly.pdbx_strand_id
1 'polypeptide(L)'
;MHTSMGDIQLKLYNETPKHRDNFIQLVKDGTYNGLLFHRVIKDFMIQGGDVTSKDAPMNKSLGAGDLGYTVPAEFNYPKYFHKKGALCAARTGDEVNPERASSASQFYIVTGKKYSEAELNQMEKQLENRLKQSIFARLQAENKPKIMEYYRSGNKEELAILRDTLIGKTELEALSLIHISEPTRHL
;
A
#
# COMPACT_ATOMS: atom_id res chain seq x y z
N MET A 1 -1.73 -14.09 -21.12
CA MET A 1 -2.87 -14.62 -20.35
C MET A 1 -4.08 -14.59 -21.25
N HIS A 2 -4.65 -15.75 -21.59
CA HIS A 2 -5.86 -15.84 -22.39
C HIS A 2 -7.06 -15.84 -21.45
N THR A 3 -8.04 -14.99 -21.69
CA THR A 3 -9.25 -14.91 -20.88
C THR A 3 -10.49 -15.01 -21.78
N SER A 4 -11.65 -15.30 -21.19
CA SER A 4 -12.92 -15.30 -21.91
C SER A 4 -13.31 -13.94 -22.52
N MET A 5 -12.63 -12.87 -22.09
CA MET A 5 -12.86 -11.48 -22.54
C MET A 5 -11.75 -10.96 -23.46
N GLY A 6 -10.78 -11.80 -23.81
CA GLY A 6 -9.64 -11.46 -24.63
C GLY A 6 -8.29 -11.65 -23.94
N ASP A 7 -7.24 -11.25 -24.62
CA ASP A 7 -5.86 -11.48 -24.21
C ASP A 7 -5.31 -10.30 -23.38
N ILE A 8 -4.59 -10.64 -22.30
CA ILE A 8 -3.86 -9.68 -21.48
C ILE A 8 -2.37 -10.01 -21.62
N GLN A 9 -1.60 -9.04 -22.13
CA GLN A 9 -0.14 -9.15 -22.19
C GLN A 9 0.47 -8.62 -20.88
N LEU A 10 1.30 -9.42 -20.24
CA LEU A 10 1.97 -9.09 -18.99
C LEU A 10 3.49 -9.02 -19.19
N LYS A 11 4.14 -8.09 -18.50
CA LYS A 11 5.60 -7.99 -18.39
C LYS A 11 5.98 -8.07 -16.91
N LEU A 12 6.85 -9.02 -16.58
CA LEU A 12 7.38 -9.16 -15.22
C LEU A 12 8.70 -8.38 -15.09
N TYR A 13 8.97 -7.89 -13.88
CA TYR A 13 10.18 -7.14 -13.59
C TYR A 13 11.29 -8.04 -13.06
N ASN A 14 12.53 -7.75 -13.44
CA ASN A 14 13.70 -8.51 -12.98
C ASN A 14 14.13 -8.16 -11.56
N GLU A 15 13.75 -6.98 -11.11
CA GLU A 15 14.07 -6.46 -9.77
C GLU A 15 13.19 -7.02 -8.65
N THR A 16 12.20 -7.86 -9.00
CA THR A 16 11.41 -8.65 -8.05
C THR A 16 11.53 -10.13 -8.39
N PRO A 17 12.75 -10.72 -8.28
CA PRO A 17 13.03 -12.05 -8.81
C PRO A 17 12.22 -13.16 -8.15
N LYS A 18 11.96 -13.09 -6.85
CA LYS A 18 11.18 -14.11 -6.15
C LYS A 18 9.75 -14.18 -6.66
N HIS A 19 9.08 -13.04 -6.80
CA HIS A 19 7.73 -12.96 -7.36
C HIS A 19 7.70 -13.33 -8.85
N ARG A 20 8.68 -12.85 -9.62
CA ARG A 20 8.80 -13.17 -11.04
C ARG A 20 8.93 -14.68 -11.26
N ASP A 21 9.89 -15.30 -10.58
CA ASP A 21 10.23 -16.71 -10.82
C ASP A 21 9.12 -17.62 -10.31
N ASN A 22 8.51 -17.29 -9.16
CA ASN A 22 7.33 -17.99 -8.65
C ASN A 22 6.16 -17.91 -9.66
N PHE A 23 5.83 -16.72 -10.16
CA PHE A 23 4.76 -16.55 -11.13
C PHE A 23 5.02 -17.34 -12.41
N ILE A 24 6.25 -17.31 -12.94
CA ILE A 24 6.64 -18.09 -14.12
C ILE A 24 6.49 -19.59 -13.87
N GLN A 25 6.90 -20.07 -12.69
CA GLN A 25 6.76 -21.48 -12.35
C GLN A 25 5.30 -21.91 -12.33
N LEU A 26 4.42 -21.14 -11.66
CA LEU A 26 2.99 -21.43 -11.61
C LEU A 26 2.31 -21.39 -12.99
N VAL A 27 2.79 -20.52 -13.90
CA VAL A 27 2.33 -20.51 -15.30
C VAL A 27 2.75 -21.78 -16.02
N LYS A 28 4.02 -22.22 -15.87
CA LYS A 28 4.53 -23.46 -16.48
C LYS A 28 3.80 -24.70 -15.98
N ASP A 29 3.47 -24.73 -14.71
CA ASP A 29 2.75 -25.84 -14.06
C ASP A 29 1.25 -25.84 -14.40
N GLY A 30 0.78 -24.82 -15.14
CA GLY A 30 -0.63 -24.69 -15.50
C GLY A 30 -1.56 -24.35 -14.33
N THR A 31 -1.01 -23.91 -13.20
CA THR A 31 -1.77 -23.59 -11.98
C THR A 31 -2.87 -22.57 -12.23
N TYR A 32 -2.62 -21.60 -13.11
CA TYR A 32 -3.60 -20.54 -13.43
C TYR A 32 -4.68 -20.95 -14.43
N ASN A 33 -4.59 -22.15 -15.02
CA ASN A 33 -5.54 -22.58 -16.05
C ASN A 33 -6.93 -22.85 -15.45
N GLY A 34 -7.95 -22.17 -15.99
CA GLY A 34 -9.35 -22.30 -15.56
C GLY A 34 -9.70 -21.57 -14.26
N LEU A 35 -8.80 -20.74 -13.72
CA LEU A 35 -9.10 -19.93 -12.55
C LEU A 35 -9.94 -18.69 -12.93
N LEU A 36 -10.68 -18.20 -11.95
CA LEU A 36 -11.54 -17.02 -12.11
C LEU A 36 -10.86 -15.75 -11.61
N PHE A 37 -11.23 -14.61 -12.20
CA PHE A 37 -11.10 -13.33 -11.52
C PHE A 37 -12.25 -13.24 -10.50
N HIS A 38 -11.99 -13.68 -9.29
CA HIS A 38 -12.99 -13.88 -8.25
C HIS A 38 -13.39 -12.61 -7.50
N ARG A 39 -12.62 -11.53 -7.65
CA ARG A 39 -12.89 -10.25 -7.00
C ARG A 39 -12.65 -9.09 -7.96
N VAL A 40 -13.68 -8.28 -8.19
CA VAL A 40 -13.64 -7.12 -9.07
C VAL A 40 -14.16 -5.91 -8.31
N ILE A 41 -13.32 -4.89 -8.18
CA ILE A 41 -13.70 -3.62 -7.55
C ILE A 41 -13.53 -2.52 -8.58
N LYS A 42 -14.64 -1.83 -8.88
CA LYS A 42 -14.65 -0.70 -9.80
C LYS A 42 -13.64 0.36 -9.36
N ASP A 43 -12.93 0.93 -10.31
CA ASP A 43 -11.95 2.00 -10.11
C ASP A 43 -10.78 1.61 -9.17
N PHE A 44 -10.59 0.32 -8.91
CA PHE A 44 -9.51 -0.18 -8.08
C PHE A 44 -8.75 -1.31 -8.76
N MET A 45 -9.30 -2.55 -8.83
CA MET A 45 -8.56 -3.70 -9.34
C MET A 45 -9.47 -4.87 -9.73
N ILE A 46 -8.90 -5.82 -10.49
CA ILE A 46 -9.41 -7.18 -10.67
C ILE A 46 -8.42 -8.15 -10.06
N GLN A 47 -8.89 -9.13 -9.27
CA GLN A 47 -8.07 -10.09 -8.54
C GLN A 47 -8.38 -11.53 -8.98
N GLY A 48 -7.33 -12.29 -9.22
CA GLY A 48 -7.38 -13.70 -9.58
C GLY A 48 -6.32 -14.51 -8.83
N GLY A 49 -6.14 -15.77 -9.24
CA GLY A 49 -5.11 -16.64 -8.69
C GLY A 49 -5.52 -17.43 -7.46
N ASP A 50 -6.79 -17.40 -7.05
CA ASP A 50 -7.32 -18.34 -6.05
C ASP A 50 -7.46 -19.72 -6.68
N VAL A 51 -6.63 -20.67 -6.26
CA VAL A 51 -6.62 -22.04 -6.80
C VAL A 51 -7.91 -22.81 -6.56
N THR A 52 -8.71 -22.39 -5.58
CA THR A 52 -10.01 -23.00 -5.30
C THR A 52 -11.14 -22.44 -6.17
N SER A 53 -10.83 -21.47 -7.03
CA SER A 53 -11.79 -20.86 -7.95
C SER A 53 -12.05 -21.71 -9.21
N LYS A 54 -11.20 -22.71 -9.48
CA LYS A 54 -11.38 -23.62 -10.61
C LYS A 54 -12.68 -24.41 -10.45
N ASP A 55 -13.52 -24.31 -11.48
CA ASP A 55 -14.83 -24.99 -11.51
C ASP A 55 -15.71 -24.71 -10.27
N ALA A 56 -15.51 -23.59 -9.63
CA ALA A 56 -16.21 -23.22 -8.39
C ALA A 56 -17.69 -22.93 -8.67
N PRO A 57 -18.63 -23.50 -7.87
CA PRO A 57 -20.03 -23.17 -7.98
C PRO A 57 -20.30 -21.69 -7.58
N MET A 58 -21.37 -21.09 -8.13
CA MET A 58 -21.68 -19.67 -7.98
C MET A 58 -21.81 -19.18 -6.53
N ASN A 59 -22.14 -20.06 -5.59
CA ASN A 59 -22.33 -19.73 -4.18
C ASN A 59 -21.07 -19.95 -3.32
N LYS A 60 -19.95 -20.37 -3.92
CA LYS A 60 -18.71 -20.57 -3.17
C LYS A 60 -18.03 -19.25 -2.85
N SER A 61 -17.71 -19.02 -1.58
CA SER A 61 -16.85 -17.93 -1.18
C SER A 61 -15.41 -18.18 -1.65
N LEU A 62 -14.84 -17.21 -2.37
CA LEU A 62 -13.51 -17.28 -2.95
C LEU A 62 -12.60 -16.20 -2.34
N GLY A 63 -11.30 -16.32 -2.56
CA GLY A 63 -10.29 -15.36 -2.09
C GLY A 63 -9.43 -15.87 -0.92
N ALA A 64 -9.80 -17.04 -0.35
CA ALA A 64 -9.03 -17.69 0.72
C ALA A 64 -8.18 -18.88 0.25
N GLY A 65 -8.28 -19.26 -1.03
CA GLY A 65 -7.50 -20.37 -1.59
C GLY A 65 -6.01 -20.05 -1.65
N ASP A 66 -5.18 -21.01 -1.23
CA ASP A 66 -3.73 -20.86 -1.13
C ASP A 66 -3.02 -22.15 -1.57
N LEU A 67 -1.73 -22.04 -1.89
CA LEU A 67 -0.84 -23.17 -2.22
C LEU A 67 -0.04 -23.67 -1.01
N GLY A 68 -0.27 -23.13 0.18
CA GLY A 68 0.40 -23.54 1.41
C GLY A 68 1.77 -22.90 1.64
N TYR A 69 2.15 -21.91 0.84
CA TYR A 69 3.36 -21.10 1.06
C TYR A 69 3.16 -19.65 0.68
N THR A 70 4.07 -18.79 1.11
CA THR A 70 4.07 -17.35 0.81
C THR A 70 5.37 -16.94 0.12
N VAL A 71 5.33 -15.84 -0.61
CA VAL A 71 6.52 -15.25 -1.23
C VAL A 71 6.96 -14.03 -0.39
N PRO A 72 8.22 -14.01 0.11
CA PRO A 72 8.73 -12.88 0.87
C PRO A 72 8.62 -11.56 0.11
N ALA A 73 8.32 -10.48 0.83
CA ALA A 73 8.12 -9.15 0.26
C ALA A 73 9.33 -8.67 -0.56
N GLU A 74 9.06 -8.04 -1.71
CA GLU A 74 10.06 -7.41 -2.58
C GLU A 74 9.56 -6.02 -3.00
N PHE A 75 9.51 -5.08 -2.06
CA PHE A 75 9.11 -3.70 -2.34
C PHE A 75 10.24 -2.91 -3.00
N ASN A 76 9.93 -2.24 -4.10
CA ASN A 76 10.88 -1.45 -4.86
C ASN A 76 10.33 -0.05 -5.15
N TYR A 77 9.80 0.60 -4.10
CA TYR A 77 9.31 1.96 -4.16
C TYR A 77 10.50 2.96 -4.11
N PRO A 78 10.48 4.07 -4.84
CA PRO A 78 9.38 4.58 -5.67
C PRO A 78 9.36 4.04 -7.11
N LYS A 79 10.32 3.20 -7.52
CA LYS A 79 10.46 2.71 -8.89
C LYS A 79 9.21 1.95 -9.36
N TYR A 80 8.66 1.10 -8.51
CA TYR A 80 7.43 0.34 -8.78
C TYR A 80 6.37 0.68 -7.75
N PHE A 81 5.21 1.09 -8.22
CA PHE A 81 4.03 1.36 -7.40
C PHE A 81 2.75 0.91 -8.12
N HIS A 82 1.64 0.91 -7.43
CA HIS A 82 0.36 0.38 -7.90
C HIS A 82 -0.35 1.32 -8.90
N LYS A 83 0.30 1.67 -9.98
CA LYS A 83 -0.31 2.45 -11.07
C LYS A 83 -1.25 1.58 -11.89
N LYS A 84 -2.15 2.23 -12.67
CA LYS A 84 -3.03 1.53 -13.61
C LYS A 84 -2.25 0.60 -14.54
N GLY A 85 -2.71 -0.65 -14.65
CA GLY A 85 -2.07 -1.72 -15.40
C GLY A 85 -0.97 -2.47 -14.63
N ALA A 86 -0.65 -2.10 -13.40
CA ALA A 86 0.31 -2.87 -12.59
C ALA A 86 -0.26 -4.24 -12.23
N LEU A 87 0.53 -5.30 -12.45
CA LEU A 87 0.31 -6.63 -11.90
C LEU A 87 0.97 -6.70 -10.53
N CYS A 88 0.20 -6.95 -9.49
CA CYS A 88 0.64 -6.93 -8.10
C CYS A 88 0.31 -8.26 -7.42
N ALA A 89 1.23 -8.76 -6.59
CA ALA A 89 0.95 -9.90 -5.72
C ALA A 89 -0.03 -9.50 -4.61
N ALA A 90 -1.03 -10.35 -4.34
CA ALA A 90 -1.98 -10.12 -3.27
C ALA A 90 -1.39 -10.56 -1.92
N ARG A 91 -1.78 -9.88 -0.84
CA ARG A 91 -1.38 -10.24 0.52
C ARG A 91 -2.48 -9.86 1.53
N THR A 92 -2.43 -10.44 2.71
CA THR A 92 -3.23 -10.03 3.85
C THR A 92 -2.70 -8.75 4.49
N GLY A 93 -3.51 -8.09 5.31
CA GLY A 93 -3.15 -6.83 5.98
C GLY A 93 -2.00 -6.99 6.98
N ASP A 94 -1.32 -5.89 7.28
CA ASP A 94 -0.13 -5.86 8.16
C ASP A 94 -0.43 -6.37 9.59
N GLU A 95 -1.68 -6.27 10.05
CA GLU A 95 -2.13 -6.75 11.37
C GLU A 95 -1.96 -8.27 11.56
N VAL A 96 -2.18 -9.04 10.47
CA VAL A 96 -2.06 -10.52 10.48
C VAL A 96 -0.83 -11.01 9.72
N ASN A 97 -0.15 -10.12 9.01
CA ASN A 97 1.01 -10.42 8.18
C ASN A 97 2.05 -9.29 8.29
N PRO A 98 2.71 -9.13 9.44
CA PRO A 98 3.68 -8.07 9.67
C PRO A 98 4.90 -8.17 8.74
N GLU A 99 5.24 -9.36 8.26
CA GLU A 99 6.33 -9.58 7.29
C GLU A 99 5.94 -9.16 5.86
N ARG A 100 4.66 -8.87 5.63
CA ARG A 100 4.11 -8.43 4.33
C ARG A 100 4.38 -9.43 3.20
N ALA A 101 4.52 -10.71 3.52
CA ALA A 101 4.67 -11.75 2.53
C ALA A 101 3.42 -11.87 1.66
N SER A 102 3.60 -12.17 0.39
CA SER A 102 2.49 -12.30 -0.57
C SER A 102 1.95 -13.74 -0.60
N SER A 103 0.68 -13.88 -0.97
CA SER A 103 0.15 -15.17 -1.40
C SER A 103 1.01 -15.77 -2.53
N ALA A 104 1.16 -17.07 -2.55
CA ALA A 104 1.91 -17.78 -3.58
C ALA A 104 1.32 -17.58 -4.98
N SER A 105 -0.01 -17.57 -5.11
CA SER A 105 -0.70 -17.59 -6.41
C SER A 105 -1.59 -16.37 -6.65
N GLN A 106 -2.13 -15.73 -5.61
CA GLN A 106 -3.08 -14.66 -5.81
C GLN A 106 -2.41 -13.36 -6.23
N PHE A 107 -2.98 -12.74 -7.25
CA PHE A 107 -2.53 -11.47 -7.80
C PHE A 107 -3.71 -10.57 -8.13
N TYR A 108 -3.45 -9.30 -8.33
CA TYR A 108 -4.44 -8.37 -8.88
C TYR A 108 -3.83 -7.45 -9.93
N ILE A 109 -4.68 -7.01 -10.85
CA ILE A 109 -4.34 -6.03 -11.86
C ILE A 109 -5.06 -4.73 -11.50
N VAL A 110 -4.30 -3.66 -11.37
CA VAL A 110 -4.83 -2.35 -11.01
C VAL A 110 -5.58 -1.77 -12.19
N THR A 111 -6.87 -1.52 -12.03
CA THR A 111 -7.69 -0.78 -13.01
C THR A 111 -7.66 0.72 -12.75
N GLY A 112 -7.61 1.10 -11.46
CA GLY A 112 -7.43 2.47 -10.99
C GLY A 112 -8.51 3.45 -11.45
N LYS A 113 -8.49 4.63 -10.84
CA LYS A 113 -9.30 5.79 -11.21
C LYS A 113 -8.37 6.86 -11.82
N LYS A 114 -8.89 7.63 -12.76
CA LYS A 114 -8.23 8.88 -13.17
C LYS A 114 -8.64 9.98 -12.21
N TYR A 115 -7.67 10.72 -11.72
CA TYR A 115 -7.88 11.87 -10.85
C TYR A 115 -7.62 13.15 -11.64
N SER A 116 -8.40 14.18 -11.39
CA SER A 116 -8.10 15.54 -11.82
C SER A 116 -6.98 16.14 -10.97
N GLU A 117 -6.30 17.17 -11.48
CA GLU A 117 -5.31 17.88 -10.66
C GLU A 117 -5.87 18.44 -9.36
N ALA A 118 -7.10 18.94 -9.39
CA ALA A 118 -7.77 19.43 -8.18
C ALA A 118 -7.96 18.33 -7.13
N GLU A 119 -8.36 17.11 -7.54
CA GLU A 119 -8.47 15.95 -6.66
C GLU A 119 -7.11 15.54 -6.11
N LEU A 120 -6.07 15.52 -6.96
CA LEU A 120 -4.70 15.19 -6.54
C LEU A 120 -4.19 16.20 -5.51
N ASN A 121 -4.33 17.51 -5.76
CA ASN A 121 -3.93 18.56 -4.83
C ASN A 121 -4.68 18.47 -3.48
N GLN A 122 -5.97 18.07 -3.51
CA GLN A 122 -6.72 17.85 -2.28
C GLN A 122 -6.22 16.64 -1.50
N MET A 123 -5.89 15.55 -2.20
CA MET A 123 -5.33 14.33 -1.58
C MET A 123 -3.94 14.62 -0.98
N GLU A 124 -3.10 15.36 -1.68
CA GLU A 124 -1.78 15.78 -1.21
C GLU A 124 -1.89 16.58 0.11
N LYS A 125 -2.74 17.60 0.14
CA LYS A 125 -3.01 18.36 1.37
C LYS A 125 -3.53 17.49 2.53
N GLN A 126 -4.38 16.51 2.22
CA GLN A 126 -4.88 15.58 3.25
C GLN A 126 -3.75 14.69 3.80
N LEU A 127 -2.85 14.20 2.94
CA LEU A 127 -1.69 13.40 3.35
C LEU A 127 -0.71 14.23 4.18
N GLU A 128 -0.41 15.44 3.74
CA GLU A 128 0.43 16.39 4.49
C GLU A 128 -0.14 16.67 5.88
N ASN A 129 -1.43 16.97 5.98
CA ASN A 129 -2.09 17.21 7.25
C ASN A 129 -2.05 15.99 8.18
N ARG A 130 -2.27 14.78 7.66
CA ARG A 130 -2.14 13.54 8.43
C ARG A 130 -0.71 13.33 8.94
N LEU A 131 0.28 13.57 8.09
CA LEU A 131 1.69 13.50 8.46
C LEU A 131 2.00 14.47 9.60
N LYS A 132 1.62 15.75 9.45
CA LYS A 132 1.79 16.76 10.50
C LYS A 132 1.12 16.37 11.81
N GLN A 133 -0.12 15.85 11.75
CA GLN A 133 -0.83 15.37 12.94
C GLN A 133 -0.08 14.22 13.63
N SER A 134 0.44 13.26 12.87
CA SER A 134 1.18 12.12 13.43
C SER A 134 2.49 12.55 14.09
N ILE A 135 3.25 13.46 13.44
CA ILE A 135 4.48 14.03 13.99
C ILE A 135 4.19 14.81 15.26
N PHE A 136 3.18 15.69 15.24
CA PHE A 136 2.80 16.48 16.40
C PHE A 136 2.37 15.62 17.59
N ALA A 137 1.56 14.58 17.36
CA ALA A 137 1.14 13.64 18.39
C ALA A 137 2.33 12.91 19.03
N ARG A 138 3.32 12.49 18.22
CA ARG A 138 4.56 11.89 18.70
C ARG A 138 5.37 12.88 19.56
N LEU A 139 5.59 14.08 19.05
CA LEU A 139 6.32 15.13 19.78
C LEU A 139 5.63 15.52 21.10
N GLN A 140 4.29 15.55 21.13
CA GLN A 140 3.53 15.76 22.37
C GLN A 140 3.74 14.60 23.36
N ALA A 141 3.73 13.36 22.89
CA ALA A 141 3.95 12.18 23.74
C ALA A 141 5.36 12.20 24.36
N GLU A 142 6.39 12.54 23.58
CA GLU A 142 7.78 12.68 24.02
C GLU A 142 7.94 13.81 25.09
N ASN A 143 7.17 14.88 24.98
CA ASN A 143 7.21 16.03 25.87
C ASN A 143 6.14 15.98 26.98
N LYS A 144 5.40 14.89 27.10
CA LYS A 144 4.30 14.75 28.08
C LYS A 144 4.69 15.11 29.52
N PRO A 145 5.85 14.69 30.06
CA PRO A 145 6.25 15.07 31.43
C PRO A 145 6.33 16.59 31.61
N LYS A 146 6.94 17.30 30.66
CA LYS A 146 7.12 18.75 30.67
C LYS A 146 5.80 19.51 30.54
N ILE A 147 4.93 19.02 29.67
CA ILE A 147 3.58 19.54 29.51
C ILE A 147 2.80 19.42 30.83
N MET A 148 2.86 18.27 31.49
CA MET A 148 2.19 18.04 32.77
C MET A 148 2.75 18.89 33.92
N GLU A 149 4.06 19.14 33.94
CA GLU A 149 4.71 20.03 34.89
C GLU A 149 4.17 21.47 34.77
N TYR A 150 4.13 22.00 33.54
CA TYR A 150 3.60 23.35 33.28
C TYR A 150 2.11 23.48 33.59
N TYR A 151 1.33 22.43 33.35
CA TYR A 151 -0.07 22.40 33.77
C TYR A 151 -0.23 22.45 35.28
N ARG A 152 0.56 21.68 36.03
CA ARG A 152 0.49 21.62 37.50
C ARG A 152 0.98 22.91 38.17
N SER A 153 1.99 23.55 37.60
CA SER A 153 2.52 24.82 38.08
C SER A 153 1.68 26.04 37.67
N GLY A 154 0.68 25.84 36.78
CA GLY A 154 -0.12 26.95 36.25
C GLY A 154 0.64 27.85 35.29
N ASN A 155 1.82 27.45 34.81
CA ASN A 155 2.69 28.25 33.94
C ASN A 155 2.19 28.23 32.51
N LYS A 156 1.21 29.07 32.18
CA LYS A 156 0.57 29.14 30.87
C LYS A 156 1.50 29.68 29.78
N GLU A 157 2.42 30.54 30.13
CA GLU A 157 3.36 31.17 29.20
C GLU A 157 4.36 30.14 28.66
N GLU A 158 5.00 29.38 29.55
CA GLU A 158 5.91 28.29 29.13
C GLU A 158 5.21 27.18 28.36
N LEU A 159 3.94 26.89 28.71
CA LEU A 159 3.13 25.94 27.99
C LEU A 159 2.86 26.40 26.54
N ALA A 160 2.58 27.70 26.34
CA ALA A 160 2.38 28.27 25.00
C ALA A 160 3.69 28.23 24.18
N ILE A 161 4.81 28.63 24.78
CA ILE A 161 6.14 28.57 24.12
C ILE A 161 6.49 27.14 23.72
N LEU A 162 6.27 26.18 24.60
CA LEU A 162 6.50 24.77 24.27
C LEU A 162 5.62 24.31 23.11
N ARG A 163 4.32 24.63 23.11
CA ARG A 163 3.40 24.31 22.02
C ARG A 163 3.88 24.88 20.69
N ASP A 164 4.26 26.15 20.65
CA ASP A 164 4.75 26.80 19.42
C ASP A 164 6.06 26.16 18.94
N THR A 165 6.93 25.79 19.85
CA THR A 165 8.15 25.04 19.55
C THR A 165 7.84 23.67 18.92
N LEU A 166 6.85 22.95 19.44
CA LEU A 166 6.43 21.65 18.88
C LEU A 166 5.78 21.81 17.50
N ILE A 167 5.01 22.86 17.29
CA ILE A 167 4.43 23.19 15.97
C ILE A 167 5.56 23.45 14.96
N GLY A 168 6.54 24.32 15.31
CA GLY A 168 7.67 24.61 14.44
C GLY A 168 8.50 23.38 14.08
N LYS A 169 8.76 22.50 15.06
CA LYS A 169 9.43 21.21 14.80
C LYS A 169 8.61 20.30 13.87
N THR A 170 7.29 20.28 14.04
CA THR A 170 6.39 19.51 13.18
C THR A 170 6.47 19.96 11.72
N GLU A 171 6.45 21.26 11.47
CA GLU A 171 6.56 21.80 10.12
C GLU A 171 7.90 21.46 9.47
N LEU A 172 9.01 21.63 10.18
CA LEU A 172 10.35 21.31 9.67
C LEU A 172 10.51 19.81 9.34
N GLU A 173 10.03 18.94 10.23
CA GLU A 173 10.12 17.49 10.02
C GLU A 173 9.21 17.04 8.87
N ALA A 174 8.00 17.58 8.78
CA ALA A 174 7.08 17.27 7.68
C ALA A 174 7.67 17.69 6.34
N LEU A 175 8.24 18.89 6.22
CA LEU A 175 8.92 19.36 5.01
C LEU A 175 10.08 18.45 4.61
N SER A 176 10.89 18.02 5.57
CA SER A 176 12.01 17.10 5.31
C SER A 176 11.50 15.77 4.73
N LEU A 177 10.45 15.18 5.30
CA LEU A 177 9.89 13.91 4.85
C LEU A 177 9.20 14.03 3.48
N ILE A 178 8.53 15.15 3.20
CA ILE A 178 7.90 15.41 1.90
C ILE A 178 8.95 15.54 0.81
N HIS A 179 10.05 16.27 1.04
CA HIS A 179 11.13 16.42 0.06
C HIS A 179 11.89 15.11 -0.22
N ILE A 180 12.02 14.22 0.75
CA ILE A 180 12.61 12.90 0.53
C ILE A 180 11.69 12.01 -0.32
N SER A 181 10.38 12.20 -0.24
CA SER A 181 9.38 11.42 -1.00
C SER A 181 9.07 11.98 -2.39
N GLU A 182 9.61 13.14 -2.79
CA GLU A 182 9.43 13.75 -4.11
C GLU A 182 10.68 13.70 -5.01
N PRO A 183 11.22 12.54 -5.40
CA PRO A 183 12.36 12.52 -6.32
C PRO A 183 12.02 12.74 -7.78
N THR A 184 10.77 12.95 -8.19
CA THR A 184 10.40 12.82 -9.62
C THR A 184 9.24 13.68 -10.10
N ARG A 185 9.14 14.95 -9.72
CA ARG A 185 8.28 15.90 -10.49
C ARG A 185 9.00 16.55 -11.68
N HIS A 186 10.23 16.12 -12.00
CA HIS A 186 11.02 16.64 -13.13
C HIS A 186 11.46 15.48 -14.04
N LEU A 187 10.52 14.85 -14.75
CA LEU A 187 10.76 14.16 -16.02
C LEU A 187 9.47 14.14 -16.84
#